data_adaed7c09b3f529a8c7a3c0d98a50d2c
#
_entry.id   adaed7c09b3f529a8c7a3c0d98a50d2c
#
_cell.length_a   1.000
_cell.length_b   1.000
_cell.length_c   1.000
_cell.angle_alpha   90.00
_cell.angle_beta   90.00
_cell.angle_gamma   90.00
#
_symmetry.space_group_name_H-M   'P 1'
#
loop_
_entity.id
_entity.type
_entity.pdbx_description
1 polymer ?
#
loop_
_entity_poly.entity_id
_entity_poly.type
_entity_poly.pdbx_seq_one_letter_code
_entity_poly.pdbx_strand_id
1 'polypeptide(L)'
;MPSGRLACFFLVAAVCAGTVAEYQSAKRKALMIEADRVPPRGALTFTPGEVNAYAAEEARKEVPEGLRQPKLILGSGRITGTAMIDFAEVQTARGNPPGMLLALLLRGERQVTVDVAVQSSEGMARMDIRSVTVGGATLSGRALEMVIEYYVLPRFPDAAIGRPFALRHNVKQINVTPAGINFTFGPPPPPSARVRQ
;
A
#
# COMPACT_ATOMS: atom_id res chain seq x y z
N MET A 1 47.62 -22.29 -13.05
CA MET A 1 46.95 -21.28 -12.24
C MET A 1 46.81 -20.01 -13.02
N PRO A 2 45.66 -19.42 -13.24
CA PRO A 2 44.72 -18.90 -12.25
C PRO A 2 43.28 -19.25 -12.54
N SER A 3 42.59 -19.63 -11.52
CA SER A 3 41.12 -19.77 -11.53
C SER A 3 40.50 -18.64 -10.72
N GLY A 4 39.35 -18.14 -11.14
CA GLY A 4 38.54 -17.36 -10.23
C GLY A 4 38.04 -16.00 -10.71
N ARG A 5 37.21 -15.94 -11.80
CA ARG A 5 36.45 -14.74 -12.15
C ARG A 5 35.21 -15.08 -13.00
N LEU A 6 34.37 -15.99 -12.55
CA LEU A 6 33.13 -16.32 -13.30
C LEU A 6 31.90 -16.56 -12.40
N ALA A 7 31.89 -16.07 -11.19
CA ALA A 7 30.78 -16.35 -10.26
C ALA A 7 29.86 -15.16 -9.92
N CYS A 8 30.11 -13.96 -10.45
CA CYS A 8 29.33 -12.76 -10.09
C CYS A 8 28.28 -12.28 -11.10
N PHE A 9 28.10 -12.94 -12.24
CA PHE A 9 27.21 -12.43 -13.30
C PHE A 9 25.82 -13.07 -13.37
N PHE A 10 25.52 -14.08 -12.54
CA PHE A 10 24.24 -14.77 -12.60
C PHE A 10 23.19 -14.32 -11.57
N LEU A 11 23.52 -13.37 -10.69
CA LEU A 11 22.60 -12.97 -9.62
C LEU A 11 21.65 -11.81 -9.97
N VAL A 12 21.88 -11.12 -11.10
CA VAL A 12 21.09 -9.92 -11.46
C VAL A 12 19.87 -10.23 -12.32
N ALA A 13 19.85 -11.38 -13.02
CA ALA A 13 18.72 -11.74 -13.89
C ALA A 13 17.50 -12.35 -13.15
N ALA A 14 17.68 -12.79 -11.89
CA ALA A 14 16.62 -13.44 -11.12
C ALA A 14 15.64 -12.44 -10.47
N VAL A 15 16.02 -11.16 -10.34
CA VAL A 15 15.22 -10.14 -9.64
C VAL A 15 14.05 -9.64 -10.48
N CYS A 16 14.18 -9.60 -11.81
CA CYS A 16 13.10 -9.11 -12.69
C CYS A 16 12.03 -10.17 -12.98
N ALA A 17 12.39 -11.46 -13.02
CA ALA A 17 11.43 -12.53 -13.24
C ALA A 17 10.56 -12.80 -11.98
N GLY A 18 11.09 -12.57 -10.78
CA GLY A 18 10.38 -12.67 -9.52
C GLY A 18 9.24 -11.66 -9.41
N THR A 19 9.46 -10.42 -9.79
CA THR A 19 8.47 -9.34 -9.65
C THR A 19 7.20 -9.55 -10.47
N VAL A 20 7.28 -10.08 -11.69
CA VAL A 20 6.09 -10.36 -12.52
C VAL A 20 5.31 -11.56 -11.95
N ALA A 21 6.00 -12.61 -11.54
CA ALA A 21 5.37 -13.78 -10.93
C ALA A 21 4.70 -13.42 -9.59
N GLU A 22 5.34 -12.61 -8.77
CA GLU A 22 4.80 -12.11 -7.51
C GLU A 22 3.56 -11.24 -7.73
N TYR A 23 3.58 -10.34 -8.72
CA TYR A 23 2.40 -9.55 -9.09
C TYR A 23 1.23 -10.45 -9.52
N GLN A 24 1.47 -11.41 -10.40
CA GLN A 24 0.43 -12.33 -10.86
C GLN A 24 -0.13 -13.20 -9.72
N SER A 25 0.73 -13.61 -8.79
CA SER A 25 0.30 -14.34 -7.59
C SER A 25 -0.56 -13.47 -6.69
N ALA A 26 -0.11 -12.25 -6.38
CA ALA A 26 -0.86 -11.29 -5.58
C ALA A 26 -2.21 -10.94 -6.22
N LYS A 27 -2.23 -10.68 -7.53
CA LYS A 27 -3.45 -10.38 -8.28
C LYS A 27 -4.46 -11.52 -8.22
N ARG A 28 -4.02 -12.77 -8.39
CA ARG A 28 -4.91 -13.93 -8.24
C ARG A 28 -5.51 -14.01 -6.84
N LYS A 29 -4.70 -13.81 -5.80
CA LYS A 29 -5.17 -13.79 -4.40
C LYS A 29 -6.17 -12.66 -4.15
N ALA A 30 -5.91 -11.45 -4.66
CA ALA A 30 -6.83 -10.33 -4.56
C ALA A 30 -8.17 -10.63 -5.24
N LEU A 31 -8.15 -11.15 -6.47
CA LEU A 31 -9.35 -11.57 -7.20
C LEU A 31 -10.12 -12.70 -6.51
N MET A 32 -9.44 -13.61 -5.80
CA MET A 32 -10.12 -14.63 -4.99
C MET A 32 -10.86 -14.02 -3.81
N ILE A 33 -10.30 -12.99 -3.18
CA ILE A 33 -10.96 -12.25 -2.09
C ILE A 33 -12.17 -11.49 -2.65
N GLU A 34 -11.98 -10.69 -3.70
CA GLU A 34 -13.04 -9.88 -4.32
C GLU A 34 -14.21 -10.70 -4.84
N ALA A 35 -13.94 -11.91 -5.32
CA ALA A 35 -14.95 -12.84 -5.83
C ALA A 35 -15.55 -13.75 -4.75
N ASP A 36 -15.25 -13.52 -3.46
CA ASP A 36 -15.69 -14.37 -2.34
C ASP A 36 -15.36 -15.86 -2.52
N ARG A 37 -14.25 -16.17 -3.22
CA ARG A 37 -13.82 -17.54 -3.54
C ARG A 37 -12.89 -18.16 -2.49
N VAL A 38 -12.58 -17.44 -1.42
CA VAL A 38 -11.79 -18.00 -0.33
C VAL A 38 -12.69 -18.86 0.54
N PRO A 39 -12.28 -20.11 0.85
CA PRO A 39 -13.11 -20.97 1.71
C PRO A 39 -13.38 -20.32 3.07
N PRO A 40 -14.57 -20.55 3.64
CA PRO A 40 -14.90 -20.14 5.00
C PRO A 40 -13.84 -20.63 6.00
N ARG A 41 -13.43 -19.78 6.93
CA ARG A 41 -12.36 -20.04 7.91
C ARG A 41 -10.99 -20.31 7.26
N GLY A 42 -10.82 -20.00 5.97
CA GLY A 42 -9.56 -20.05 5.27
C GLY A 42 -8.65 -18.91 5.66
N ALA A 43 -7.41 -18.96 5.17
CA ALA A 43 -6.44 -17.89 5.28
C ALA A 43 -5.72 -17.69 3.96
N LEU A 44 -5.36 -16.44 3.64
CA LEU A 44 -4.51 -16.08 2.52
C LEU A 44 -3.37 -15.19 3.00
N THR A 45 -2.15 -15.54 2.63
CA THR A 45 -0.96 -14.77 2.98
C THR A 45 -0.35 -14.18 1.72
N PHE A 46 -0.12 -12.87 1.75
CA PHE A 46 0.68 -12.15 0.78
C PHE A 46 2.09 -11.99 1.30
N THR A 47 3.07 -12.46 0.57
CA THR A 47 4.49 -12.28 0.92
C THR A 47 4.90 -10.81 0.75
N PRO A 48 6.01 -10.34 1.35
CA PRO A 48 6.49 -8.97 1.15
C PRO A 48 6.76 -8.64 -0.33
N GLY A 49 7.25 -9.60 -1.11
CA GLY A 49 7.45 -9.45 -2.55
C GLY A 49 6.13 -9.28 -3.30
N GLU A 50 5.13 -10.10 -3.01
CA GLU A 50 3.79 -9.99 -3.59
C GLU A 50 3.12 -8.64 -3.26
N VAL A 51 3.23 -8.20 -1.99
CA VAL A 51 2.69 -6.89 -1.57
C VAL A 51 3.37 -5.76 -2.32
N ASN A 52 4.70 -5.77 -2.44
CA ASN A 52 5.46 -4.75 -3.16
C ASN A 52 5.16 -4.76 -4.67
N ALA A 53 5.14 -5.93 -5.29
CA ALA A 53 4.84 -6.06 -6.72
C ALA A 53 3.44 -5.56 -7.06
N TYR A 54 2.44 -5.92 -6.24
CA TYR A 54 1.07 -5.48 -6.40
C TYR A 54 0.93 -3.97 -6.18
N ALA A 55 1.47 -3.45 -5.08
CA ALA A 55 1.41 -2.03 -4.77
C ALA A 55 2.11 -1.15 -5.82
N ALA A 56 3.25 -1.58 -6.34
CA ALA A 56 3.97 -0.85 -7.38
C ALA A 56 3.20 -0.80 -8.70
N GLU A 57 2.50 -1.86 -9.06
CA GLU A 57 1.69 -1.90 -10.28
C GLU A 57 0.41 -1.08 -10.15
N GLU A 58 -0.30 -1.20 -9.02
CA GLU A 58 -1.50 -0.40 -8.79
C GLU A 58 -1.16 1.09 -8.64
N ALA A 59 -0.06 1.42 -7.95
CA ALA A 59 0.40 2.81 -7.84
C ALA A 59 0.68 3.45 -9.21
N ARG A 60 1.25 2.70 -10.17
CA ARG A 60 1.47 3.19 -11.54
C ARG A 60 0.19 3.47 -12.31
N LYS A 61 -0.88 2.74 -12.03
CA LYS A 61 -2.19 2.96 -12.66
C LYS A 61 -2.89 4.19 -12.09
N GLU A 62 -2.80 4.36 -10.76
CA GLU A 62 -3.48 5.43 -10.04
C GLU A 62 -2.75 6.78 -10.14
N VAL A 63 -1.41 6.74 -10.14
CA VAL A 63 -0.52 7.92 -10.20
C VAL A 63 0.57 7.65 -11.23
N PRO A 64 0.21 7.65 -12.53
CA PRO A 64 1.18 7.34 -13.59
C PRO A 64 2.30 8.36 -13.68
N GLU A 65 2.04 9.61 -13.29
CA GLU A 65 2.96 10.73 -13.40
C GLU A 65 3.48 11.14 -12.02
N GLY A 66 4.79 11.36 -11.93
CA GLY A 66 5.44 11.91 -10.75
C GLY A 66 5.69 10.94 -9.59
N LEU A 67 5.24 9.67 -9.64
CA LEU A 67 5.52 8.68 -8.59
C LEU A 67 6.51 7.64 -9.09
N ARG A 68 7.65 7.52 -8.40
CA ARG A 68 8.74 6.60 -8.77
C ARG A 68 9.17 5.75 -7.58
N GLN A 69 9.63 4.54 -7.88
CA GLN A 69 10.22 3.60 -6.93
C GLN A 69 9.37 3.37 -5.67
N PRO A 70 8.05 3.09 -5.80
CA PRO A 70 7.24 2.77 -4.63
C PRO A 70 7.73 1.49 -3.97
N LYS A 71 7.89 1.52 -2.64
CA LYS A 71 8.32 0.39 -1.84
C LYS A 71 7.55 0.35 -0.52
N LEU A 72 7.14 -0.85 -0.12
CA LEU A 72 6.50 -1.12 1.17
C LEU A 72 7.40 -1.99 2.04
N ILE A 73 7.54 -1.60 3.29
CA ILE A 73 8.23 -2.37 4.33
C ILE A 73 7.17 -2.79 5.35
N LEU A 74 7.06 -4.08 5.58
CA LEU A 74 6.11 -4.65 6.52
C LEU A 74 6.76 -4.83 7.88
N GLY A 75 6.06 -4.41 8.93
CA GLY A 75 6.43 -4.60 10.32
C GLY A 75 5.28 -5.25 11.12
N SER A 76 5.42 -5.39 12.42
CA SER A 76 4.35 -5.93 13.27
C SER A 76 3.23 -4.91 13.44
N GLY A 77 2.08 -5.15 12.81
CA GLY A 77 0.94 -4.23 12.81
C GLY A 77 1.23 -2.89 12.13
N ARG A 78 2.22 -2.83 11.23
CA ARG A 78 2.70 -1.58 10.63
C ARG A 78 3.11 -1.78 9.18
N ILE A 79 2.87 -0.78 8.36
CA ILE A 79 3.34 -0.70 6.97
C ILE A 79 4.02 0.66 6.79
N THR A 80 5.26 0.64 6.33
CA THR A 80 5.98 1.86 5.95
C THR A 80 6.11 1.91 4.44
N GLY A 81 5.48 2.89 3.80
CA GLY A 81 5.58 3.15 2.38
C GLY A 81 6.63 4.21 2.09
N THR A 82 7.45 4.00 1.07
CA THR A 82 8.41 4.98 0.55
C THR A 82 8.24 5.13 -0.95
N ALA A 83 8.38 6.35 -1.46
CA ALA A 83 8.41 6.62 -2.89
C ALA A 83 9.18 7.92 -3.17
N MET A 84 9.66 8.07 -4.39
CA MET A 84 10.09 9.36 -4.92
C MET A 84 8.88 10.01 -5.60
N ILE A 85 8.56 11.23 -5.23
CA ILE A 85 7.42 11.97 -5.77
C ILE A 85 7.89 13.29 -6.36
N ASP A 86 7.64 13.49 -7.67
CA ASP A 86 7.72 14.80 -8.27
C ASP A 86 6.37 15.51 -8.13
N PHE A 87 6.32 16.40 -7.18
CA PHE A 87 5.09 17.12 -6.87
C PHE A 87 4.68 18.10 -7.97
N ALA A 88 5.60 18.57 -8.81
CA ALA A 88 5.30 19.43 -9.93
C ALA A 88 4.56 18.65 -11.05
N GLU A 89 5.03 17.42 -11.36
CA GLU A 89 4.34 16.53 -12.29
C GLU A 89 2.94 16.15 -11.79
N VAL A 90 2.82 15.76 -10.51
CA VAL A 90 1.53 15.41 -9.88
C VAL A 90 0.54 16.58 -9.89
N GLN A 91 1.03 17.81 -9.74
CA GLN A 91 0.18 19.01 -9.73
C GLN A 91 -0.28 19.43 -11.12
N THR A 92 0.61 19.36 -12.11
CA THR A 92 0.29 19.68 -13.50
C THR A 92 -0.83 18.78 -14.03
N ALA A 93 -0.83 17.52 -13.63
CA ALA A 93 -1.86 16.56 -13.97
C ALA A 93 -3.24 16.87 -13.33
N ARG A 94 -3.31 17.72 -12.30
CA ARG A 94 -4.51 17.97 -11.49
C ARG A 94 -5.11 19.36 -11.56
N GLY A 95 -4.43 20.35 -12.15
CA GLY A 95 -4.95 21.71 -12.32
C GLY A 95 -5.19 22.51 -11.02
N ASN A 96 -4.67 22.09 -9.87
CA ASN A 96 -4.91 22.75 -8.59
C ASN A 96 -3.57 23.05 -7.87
N PRO A 97 -3.01 24.27 -7.95
CA PRO A 97 -1.74 24.61 -7.34
C PRO A 97 -1.84 24.62 -5.80
N PRO A 98 -0.87 24.04 -5.09
CA PRO A 98 -0.83 24.12 -3.63
C PRO A 98 -0.53 25.53 -3.15
N GLY A 99 -1.01 25.86 -1.96
CA GLY A 99 -0.68 27.13 -1.32
C GLY A 99 0.86 27.33 -1.18
N MET A 100 1.29 28.61 -1.13
CA MET A 100 2.70 29.02 -1.27
C MET A 100 3.68 28.28 -0.31
N LEU A 101 3.27 27.96 0.90
CA LEU A 101 4.10 27.24 1.89
C LEU A 101 4.31 25.76 1.49
N LEU A 102 3.27 25.10 1.00
CA LEU A 102 3.32 23.73 0.53
C LEU A 102 4.12 23.63 -0.77
N ALA A 103 3.98 24.62 -1.67
CA ALA A 103 4.73 24.71 -2.91
C ALA A 103 6.25 24.84 -2.68
N LEU A 104 6.69 25.48 -1.59
CA LEU A 104 8.10 25.58 -1.23
C LEU A 104 8.65 24.22 -0.75
N LEU A 105 7.89 23.51 0.08
CA LEU A 105 8.26 22.19 0.62
C LEU A 105 8.25 21.09 -0.46
N LEU A 106 7.39 21.25 -1.47
CA LEU A 106 7.09 20.26 -2.49
C LEU A 106 7.80 20.53 -3.85
N ARG A 107 8.79 21.43 -3.89
CA ARG A 107 9.53 21.69 -5.15
C ARG A 107 10.40 20.51 -5.56
N GLY A 108 10.18 20.02 -6.80
CA GLY A 108 10.96 18.95 -7.43
C GLY A 108 10.70 17.58 -6.84
N GLU A 109 11.52 16.61 -7.23
CA GLU A 109 11.42 15.24 -6.75
C GLU A 109 11.86 15.13 -5.29
N ARG A 110 11.01 14.56 -4.45
CA ARG A 110 11.25 14.37 -3.02
C ARG A 110 10.96 12.94 -2.60
N GLN A 111 11.79 12.41 -1.73
CA GLN A 111 11.46 11.16 -1.05
C GLN A 111 10.33 11.41 -0.07
N VAL A 112 9.27 10.62 -0.19
CA VAL A 112 8.14 10.60 0.74
C VAL A 112 8.16 9.26 1.46
N THR A 113 8.03 9.31 2.78
CA THR A 113 7.87 8.14 3.63
C THR A 113 6.60 8.30 4.45
N VAL A 114 5.74 7.29 4.41
CA VAL A 114 4.48 7.25 5.18
C VAL A 114 4.51 6.02 6.09
N ASP A 115 4.30 6.22 7.37
CA ASP A 115 4.20 5.16 8.37
C ASP A 115 2.75 5.00 8.82
N VAL A 116 2.20 3.79 8.62
CA VAL A 116 0.80 3.47 8.89
C VAL A 116 0.73 2.31 9.88
N ALA A 117 0.03 2.51 11.00
CA ALA A 117 -0.36 1.42 11.89
C ALA A 117 -1.66 0.79 11.39
N VAL A 118 -1.71 -0.54 11.38
CA VAL A 118 -2.86 -1.34 10.96
C VAL A 118 -3.31 -2.19 12.14
N GLN A 119 -4.56 -2.05 12.54
CA GLN A 119 -5.21 -2.86 13.56
C GLN A 119 -6.45 -3.49 12.96
N SER A 120 -6.69 -4.75 13.26
CA SER A 120 -7.85 -5.46 12.74
C SER A 120 -8.28 -6.58 13.67
N SER A 121 -9.59 -6.67 13.91
CA SER A 121 -10.24 -7.75 14.64
C SER A 121 -11.72 -7.82 14.33
N GLU A 122 -12.32 -9.00 14.44
CA GLU A 122 -13.77 -9.25 14.35
C GLU A 122 -14.47 -8.59 13.15
N GLY A 123 -13.83 -8.60 11.96
CA GLY A 123 -14.39 -8.01 10.74
C GLY A 123 -14.26 -6.49 10.64
N MET A 124 -13.56 -5.87 11.57
CA MET A 124 -13.26 -4.44 11.56
C MET A 124 -11.77 -4.21 11.37
N ALA A 125 -11.43 -3.11 10.72
CA ALA A 125 -10.05 -2.63 10.64
C ALA A 125 -9.97 -1.14 10.94
N ARG A 126 -8.78 -0.70 11.35
CA ARG A 126 -8.42 0.69 11.55
C ARG A 126 -7.01 0.92 11.04
N MET A 127 -6.84 1.98 10.28
CA MET A 127 -5.54 2.44 9.79
C MET A 127 -5.25 3.84 10.31
N ASP A 128 -4.14 4.00 11.01
CA ASP A 128 -3.70 5.30 11.56
C ASP A 128 -2.38 5.70 10.89
N ILE A 129 -2.34 6.86 10.22
CA ILE A 129 -1.10 7.44 9.71
C ILE A 129 -0.33 7.98 10.92
N ARG A 130 0.82 7.39 11.21
CA ARG A 130 1.69 7.75 12.32
C ARG A 130 2.59 8.94 11.99
N SER A 131 3.15 8.93 10.80
CA SER A 131 4.01 10.01 10.32
C SER A 131 4.05 10.05 8.80
N VAL A 132 4.29 11.24 8.28
CA VAL A 132 4.65 11.48 6.87
C VAL A 132 5.92 12.30 6.88
N THR A 133 6.94 11.83 6.17
CA THR A 133 8.20 12.53 5.99
C THR A 133 8.36 12.89 4.51
N VAL A 134 8.66 14.14 4.21
CA VAL A 134 8.87 14.64 2.85
C VAL A 134 10.23 15.30 2.77
N GLY A 135 11.13 14.79 1.94
CA GLY A 135 12.48 15.34 1.78
C GLY A 135 13.28 15.42 3.09
N GLY A 136 13.05 14.48 4.02
CA GLY A 136 13.67 14.45 5.35
C GLY A 136 12.93 15.25 6.44
N ALA A 137 11.94 16.07 6.08
CA ALA A 137 11.13 16.80 7.05
C ALA A 137 9.89 15.98 7.46
N THR A 138 9.73 15.69 8.74
CA THR A 138 8.55 14.99 9.27
C THR A 138 7.39 15.95 9.47
N LEU A 139 6.26 15.63 8.85
CA LEU A 139 5.03 16.39 8.99
C LEU A 139 4.24 15.89 10.20
N SER A 140 3.74 16.81 11.02
CA SER A 140 2.91 16.51 12.19
C SER A 140 1.79 17.55 12.34
N GLY A 141 0.79 17.24 13.17
CA GLY A 141 -0.32 18.14 13.44
C GLY A 141 -1.01 18.63 12.18
N ARG A 142 -1.25 19.93 12.08
CA ARG A 142 -2.00 20.56 10.99
C ARG A 142 -1.38 20.34 9.60
N ALA A 143 -0.05 20.26 9.50
CA ALA A 143 0.62 20.00 8.22
C ALA A 143 0.33 18.58 7.71
N LEU A 144 0.29 17.60 8.60
CA LEU A 144 -0.10 16.23 8.28
C LEU A 144 -1.59 16.16 7.89
N GLU A 145 -2.46 16.82 8.65
CA GLU A 145 -3.90 16.90 8.34
C GLU A 145 -4.14 17.48 6.95
N MET A 146 -3.45 18.57 6.59
CA MET A 146 -3.54 19.16 5.25
C MET A 146 -3.09 18.19 4.15
N VAL A 147 -2.01 17.44 4.36
CA VAL A 147 -1.55 16.44 3.36
C VAL A 147 -2.59 15.33 3.20
N ILE A 148 -3.17 14.85 4.27
CA ILE A 148 -4.23 13.84 4.23
C ILE A 148 -5.45 14.40 3.49
N GLU A 149 -5.91 15.59 3.84
CA GLU A 149 -7.10 16.22 3.27
C GLU A 149 -6.94 16.54 1.77
N TYR A 150 -5.79 17.11 1.37
CA TYR A 150 -5.59 17.55 -0.01
C TYR A 150 -5.05 16.47 -0.96
N TYR A 151 -4.36 15.46 -0.46
CA TYR A 151 -3.71 14.47 -1.32
C TYR A 151 -4.24 13.05 -1.15
N VAL A 152 -4.71 12.67 0.03
CA VAL A 152 -5.18 11.29 0.29
C VAL A 152 -6.70 11.19 0.10
N LEU A 153 -7.47 12.00 0.81
CA LEU A 153 -8.94 11.91 0.77
C LEU A 153 -9.57 12.12 -0.62
N PRO A 154 -9.07 13.01 -1.50
CA PRO A 154 -9.65 13.15 -2.85
C PRO A 154 -9.49 11.91 -3.72
N ARG A 155 -8.49 11.06 -3.43
CA ARG A 155 -8.29 9.79 -4.15
C ARG A 155 -8.98 8.62 -3.47
N PHE A 156 -9.05 8.66 -2.18
CA PHE A 156 -9.62 7.62 -1.34
C PHE A 156 -10.68 8.23 -0.42
N PRO A 157 -11.81 8.73 -0.97
CA PRO A 157 -12.83 9.43 -0.19
C PRO A 157 -13.43 8.54 0.92
N ASP A 158 -13.44 7.22 0.67
CA ASP A 158 -13.90 6.22 1.63
C ASP A 158 -12.82 5.77 2.62
N ALA A 159 -11.58 6.30 2.49
CA ALA A 159 -10.51 5.94 3.41
C ALA A 159 -10.83 6.46 4.81
N ALA A 160 -11.27 5.58 5.66
CA ALA A 160 -11.54 5.88 7.07
C ALA A 160 -10.22 5.95 7.87
N ILE A 161 -9.34 6.94 7.51
CA ILE A 161 -8.09 7.15 8.23
C ILE A 161 -8.42 7.55 9.66
N GLY A 162 -7.84 6.83 10.63
CA GLY A 162 -8.09 7.05 12.05
C GLY A 162 -9.49 6.64 12.54
N ARG A 163 -10.32 6.04 11.69
CA ARG A 163 -11.66 5.53 12.06
C ARG A 163 -11.76 4.03 11.79
N PRO A 164 -12.46 3.26 12.63
CA PRO A 164 -12.77 1.86 12.31
C PRO A 164 -13.69 1.78 11.10
N PHE A 165 -13.44 0.80 10.23
CA PHE A 165 -14.30 0.48 9.09
C PHE A 165 -14.49 -1.04 8.99
N ALA A 166 -15.63 -1.45 8.44
CA ALA A 166 -15.94 -2.87 8.24
C ALA A 166 -15.11 -3.44 7.08
N LEU A 167 -14.54 -4.61 7.30
CA LEU A 167 -13.89 -5.39 6.27
C LEU A 167 -14.96 -6.04 5.38
N ARG A 168 -14.72 -6.03 4.07
CA ARG A 168 -15.60 -6.67 3.07
C ARG A 168 -15.15 -8.10 2.81
N HIS A 169 -15.90 -8.82 1.98
CA HIS A 169 -15.53 -10.14 1.45
C HIS A 169 -15.27 -11.19 2.55
N ASN A 170 -16.06 -11.16 3.61
CA ASN A 170 -15.95 -12.08 4.75
C ASN A 170 -14.56 -12.08 5.42
N VAL A 171 -13.74 -11.06 5.21
CA VAL A 171 -12.48 -10.91 5.90
C VAL A 171 -12.75 -10.64 7.38
N LYS A 172 -12.26 -11.53 8.25
CA LYS A 172 -12.41 -11.43 9.69
C LYS A 172 -11.27 -10.63 10.32
N GLN A 173 -10.06 -10.81 9.80
CA GLN A 173 -8.87 -10.16 10.36
C GLN A 173 -7.78 -10.00 9.31
N ILE A 174 -7.03 -8.91 9.41
CA ILE A 174 -5.81 -8.63 8.66
C ILE A 174 -4.65 -8.58 9.67
N ASN A 175 -3.67 -9.44 9.53
CA ASN A 175 -2.49 -9.44 10.37
C ASN A 175 -1.25 -9.07 9.54
N VAL A 176 -0.63 -7.93 9.86
CA VAL A 176 0.60 -7.45 9.21
C VAL A 176 1.79 -7.88 10.05
N THR A 177 2.73 -8.57 9.42
CA THR A 177 3.99 -9.01 10.02
C THR A 177 5.14 -8.76 9.06
N PRO A 178 6.41 -8.79 9.51
CA PRO A 178 7.56 -8.70 8.59
C PRO A 178 7.59 -9.81 7.52
N ALA A 179 6.97 -10.96 7.80
CA ALA A 179 6.88 -12.10 6.88
C ALA A 179 5.78 -11.96 5.82
N GLY A 180 4.86 -10.98 5.97
CA GLY A 180 3.77 -10.77 5.02
C GLY A 180 2.49 -10.25 5.67
N ILE A 181 1.45 -10.13 4.85
CA ILE A 181 0.09 -9.77 5.29
C ILE A 181 -0.79 -11.01 5.22
N ASN A 182 -1.33 -11.42 6.35
CA ASN A 182 -2.22 -12.56 6.46
C ASN A 182 -3.67 -12.09 6.61
N PHE A 183 -4.56 -12.59 5.75
CA PHE A 183 -5.99 -12.39 5.79
C PHE A 183 -6.65 -13.66 6.31
N THR A 184 -7.47 -13.57 7.34
CA THR A 184 -8.32 -14.67 7.81
C THR A 184 -9.76 -14.37 7.49
N PHE A 185 -10.54 -15.41 7.19
CA PHE A 185 -11.92 -15.29 6.73
C PHE A 185 -12.88 -15.90 7.74
N GLY A 186 -14.03 -15.24 7.91
CA GLY A 186 -15.12 -15.71 8.75
C GLY A 186 -15.99 -16.75 8.07
N PRO A 187 -17.03 -17.25 8.75
CA PRO A 187 -18.10 -18.01 8.11
C PRO A 187 -18.84 -17.13 7.09
N PRO A 188 -19.47 -17.71 6.05
CA PRO A 188 -20.29 -16.94 5.12
C PRO A 188 -21.41 -16.23 5.89
N PRO A 189 -21.80 -15.00 5.46
CA PRO A 189 -22.93 -14.33 6.08
C PRO A 189 -24.19 -15.18 5.92
N PRO A 190 -25.12 -15.16 6.89
CA PRO A 190 -26.38 -15.87 6.79
C PRO A 190 -27.15 -15.40 5.54
N PRO A 191 -27.94 -16.28 4.90
CA PRO A 191 -28.60 -15.96 3.62
C PRO A 191 -29.53 -14.74 3.68
N SER A 192 -30.05 -14.39 4.85
CA SER A 192 -30.87 -13.19 5.08
C SER A 192 -30.10 -11.86 4.97
N ALA A 193 -28.78 -11.85 5.07
CA ALA A 193 -27.96 -10.64 4.98
C ALA A 193 -27.62 -10.25 3.53
N ARG A 194 -27.78 -11.15 2.55
CA ARG A 194 -27.48 -10.91 1.14
C ARG A 194 -28.51 -10.07 0.38
N VAL A 195 -29.65 -9.78 0.99
CA VAL A 195 -30.79 -9.11 0.30
C VAL A 195 -30.83 -7.58 0.56
N ARG A 196 -29.91 -7.02 1.33
CA ARG A 196 -29.91 -5.59 1.69
C ARG A 196 -28.66 -4.81 1.24
N GLN A 197 -28.14 -5.14 0.06
CA GLN A 197 -27.11 -4.28 -0.57
C GLN A 197 -27.62 -3.76 -1.92
#